data_cb6f7e5b005443c0dba9a44350b4a458
#
_entry.id   cb6f7e5b005443c0dba9a44350b4a458
#
_cell.length_a   1.000
_cell.length_b   1.000
_cell.length_c   1.000
_cell.angle_alpha   90.00
_cell.angle_beta   90.00
_cell.angle_gamma   90.00
#
_symmetry.space_group_name_H-M   'P 1'
#
loop_
_entity.id
_entity.type
_entity.pdbx_description
1 polymer ?
#
loop_
_entity_poly.entity_id
_entity_poly.type
_entity_poly.pdbx_seq_one_letter_code
_entity_poly.pdbx_strand_id
1 'polypeptide(L)'
;MEIKIRKAVRKDCVRMMELIQELATYEKAPDEVTVSLSHFEESGFGANPVWWALVDEAKGVVVGMALYYVRYSTWKGQRMYLEDILVTEDMRGQKIGSLLF
;
A
#
# COMPACT_ATOMS: atom_id res chain seq x y z
N MET A 1 19.54 -6.91 7.74
CA MET A 1 18.85 -5.67 7.36
C MET A 1 17.71 -5.40 8.34
N GLU A 2 17.66 -4.19 8.86
CA GLU A 2 16.60 -3.82 9.78
C GLU A 2 15.39 -3.31 9.02
N ILE A 3 14.22 -3.86 9.31
CA ILE A 3 12.94 -3.46 8.70
C ILE A 3 12.09 -2.81 9.77
N LYS A 4 11.60 -1.61 9.49
CA LYS A 4 10.72 -0.87 10.38
C LYS A 4 9.33 -0.80 9.79
N ILE A 5 8.32 -1.22 10.55
CA ILE A 5 6.93 -1.13 10.15
C ILE A 5 6.33 0.11 10.80
N ARG A 6 5.66 0.95 10.02
CA ARG A 6 4.99 2.15 10.53
C ARG A 6 3.77 2.48 9.70
N LYS A 7 2.93 3.37 10.23
CA LYS A 7 1.80 3.88 9.44
C LYS A 7 2.32 4.77 8.31
N ALA A 8 1.70 4.68 7.16
CA ALA A 8 2.01 5.53 6.03
C ALA A 8 1.67 7.00 6.36
N VAL A 9 2.45 7.93 5.80
CA VAL A 9 2.15 9.36 5.84
C VAL A 9 2.04 9.86 4.41
N ARG A 10 1.49 11.08 4.22
CA ARG A 10 1.21 11.62 2.89
C ARG A 10 2.41 11.55 1.94
N LYS A 11 3.61 11.87 2.42
CA LYS A 11 4.82 11.86 1.59
C LYS A 11 5.18 10.47 1.05
N ASP A 12 4.65 9.41 1.67
CA ASP A 12 4.91 8.04 1.19
C ASP A 12 4.14 7.71 -0.07
N CYS A 13 3.13 8.50 -0.43
CA CYS A 13 2.24 8.18 -1.55
C CYS A 13 2.98 8.05 -2.88
N VAL A 14 4.02 8.87 -3.11
CA VAL A 14 4.82 8.76 -4.34
C VAL A 14 5.43 7.36 -4.44
N ARG A 15 6.08 6.92 -3.37
CA ARG A 15 6.74 5.62 -3.35
C ARG A 15 5.72 4.48 -3.38
N MET A 16 4.59 4.65 -2.69
CA MET A 16 3.54 3.65 -2.70
C MET A 16 2.99 3.44 -4.11
N MET A 17 2.80 4.52 -4.88
CA MET A 17 2.36 4.39 -6.26
C MET A 17 3.40 3.71 -7.15
N GLU A 18 4.69 3.92 -6.87
CA GLU A 18 5.76 3.19 -7.57
C GLU A 18 5.64 1.69 -7.32
N LEU A 19 5.38 1.30 -6.08
CA LEU A 19 5.19 -0.11 -5.73
C LEU A 19 3.96 -0.71 -6.42
N ILE A 20 2.87 0.05 -6.47
CA ILE A 20 1.65 -0.37 -7.15
C ILE A 20 1.93 -0.57 -8.66
N GLN A 21 2.66 0.36 -9.28
CA GLN A 21 3.01 0.26 -10.68
C GLN A 21 3.94 -0.92 -10.94
N GLU A 22 4.87 -1.18 -10.03
CA GLU A 22 5.76 -2.33 -10.12
C GLU A 22 4.97 -3.65 -10.14
N LEU A 23 3.98 -3.77 -9.27
CA LEU A 23 3.12 -4.96 -9.26
C LEU A 23 2.33 -5.08 -10.55
N ALA A 24 1.73 -3.97 -11.02
CA ALA A 24 0.95 -3.98 -12.25
C ALA A 24 1.82 -4.42 -13.44
N THR A 25 3.04 -3.94 -13.51
CA THR A 25 3.99 -4.32 -14.54
C THR A 25 4.34 -5.81 -14.44
N TYR A 26 4.57 -6.29 -13.23
CA TYR A 26 4.86 -7.70 -12.98
C TYR A 26 3.70 -8.60 -13.44
N GLU A 27 2.47 -8.17 -13.21
CA GLU A 27 1.27 -8.92 -13.62
C GLU A 27 0.89 -8.68 -15.08
N LYS A 28 1.74 -8.00 -15.85
CA LYS A 28 1.54 -7.69 -17.26
C LYS A 28 0.30 -6.82 -17.53
N ALA A 29 0.02 -5.94 -16.59
CA ALA A 29 -1.10 -5.00 -16.68
C ALA A 29 -0.66 -3.56 -16.38
N PRO A 30 0.45 -3.05 -16.98
CA PRO A 30 1.01 -1.75 -16.59
C PRO A 30 0.09 -0.58 -16.88
N ASP A 31 -0.85 -0.72 -17.80
CA ASP A 31 -1.74 0.37 -18.20
C ASP A 31 -3.03 0.43 -17.36
N GLU A 32 -3.20 -0.47 -16.41
CA GLU A 32 -4.40 -0.49 -15.57
C GLU A 32 -4.33 0.45 -14.38
N VAL A 33 -3.15 0.97 -14.04
CA VAL A 33 -3.00 1.93 -12.95
C VAL A 33 -3.29 3.32 -13.52
N THR A 34 -4.53 3.77 -13.36
CA THR A 34 -4.99 5.05 -13.92
C THR A 34 -5.24 6.12 -12.87
N VAL A 35 -5.15 5.78 -11.59
CA VAL A 35 -5.34 6.76 -10.51
C VAL A 35 -4.17 7.74 -10.47
N SER A 36 -4.48 9.04 -10.31
CA SER A 36 -3.43 10.05 -10.20
C SER A 36 -2.86 10.08 -8.80
N LEU A 37 -1.63 10.63 -8.67
CA LEU A 37 -1.01 10.80 -7.36
C LEU A 37 -1.88 11.68 -6.46
N SER A 38 -2.42 12.78 -6.99
CA SER A 38 -3.24 13.68 -6.17
C SER A 38 -4.52 13.00 -5.69
N HIS A 39 -5.16 12.20 -6.54
CA HIS A 39 -6.35 11.44 -6.14
C HIS A 39 -5.99 10.41 -5.07
N PHE A 40 -4.88 9.70 -5.24
CA PHE A 40 -4.43 8.71 -4.30
C PHE A 40 -4.13 9.35 -2.93
N GLU A 41 -3.41 10.46 -2.92
CA GLU A 41 -3.10 11.18 -1.66
C GLU A 41 -4.37 11.66 -0.97
N GLU A 42 -5.28 12.26 -1.72
CA GLU A 42 -6.52 12.81 -1.15
C GLU A 42 -7.40 11.71 -0.58
N SER A 43 -7.42 10.55 -1.23
CA SER A 43 -8.23 9.42 -0.76
C SER A 43 -7.68 8.80 0.53
N GLY A 44 -6.41 8.98 0.83
CA GLY A 44 -5.81 8.45 2.06
C GLY A 44 -5.59 9.48 3.15
N PHE A 45 -5.27 10.71 2.77
CA PHE A 45 -4.86 11.76 3.72
C PHE A 45 -5.67 13.03 3.62
N GLY A 46 -6.73 13.06 2.83
CA GLY A 46 -7.62 14.18 2.72
C GLY A 46 -8.64 14.25 3.84
N ALA A 47 -9.67 15.06 3.65
CA ALA A 47 -10.70 15.28 4.66
C ALA A 47 -11.56 14.04 4.93
N ASN A 48 -11.73 13.18 3.93
CA ASN A 48 -12.58 11.98 4.03
C ASN A 48 -11.80 10.77 3.54
N PRO A 49 -10.87 10.25 4.34
CA PRO A 49 -10.05 9.13 3.89
C PRO A 49 -10.87 7.87 3.67
N VAL A 50 -10.53 7.13 2.60
CA VAL A 50 -11.19 5.87 2.25
C VAL A 50 -10.24 4.69 2.35
N TRP A 51 -8.93 4.92 2.51
CA TRP A 51 -7.96 3.85 2.72
C TRP A 51 -6.93 4.24 3.77
N TRP A 52 -6.26 3.24 4.31
CA TRP A 52 -5.17 3.36 5.29
C TRP A 52 -4.08 2.38 4.90
N ALA A 53 -2.86 2.62 5.34
CA ALA A 53 -1.77 1.73 4.99
C ALA A 53 -0.69 1.68 6.06
N LEU A 54 -0.03 0.52 6.13
CA LEU A 54 1.23 0.35 6.83
C LEU A 54 2.31 0.22 5.78
N VAL A 55 3.50 0.73 6.08
CA VAL A 55 4.64 0.61 5.17
C VAL A 55 5.82 -0.03 5.89
N ASP A 56 6.62 -0.79 5.13
CA ASP A 56 7.90 -1.32 5.59
C ASP A 56 9.00 -0.44 5.07
N GLU A 57 9.85 0.02 5.98
CA GLU A 57 10.96 0.90 5.65
C GLU A 57 12.27 0.19 5.96
N ALA A 58 13.16 0.15 4.98
CA ALA A 58 14.49 -0.40 5.12
C ALA A 58 15.49 0.70 4.74
N LYS A 59 16.36 1.08 5.67
CA LYS A 59 17.38 2.12 5.44
C LYS A 59 16.79 3.43 4.93
N GLY A 60 15.62 3.81 5.47
CA GLY A 60 14.96 5.06 5.08
C GLY A 60 14.18 5.00 3.78
N VAL A 61 14.05 3.84 3.17
CA VAL A 61 13.32 3.65 1.92
C VAL A 61 12.15 2.71 2.14
N VAL A 62 10.98 3.09 1.65
CA VAL A 62 9.81 2.21 1.70
C VAL A 62 9.98 1.09 0.69
N VAL A 63 9.98 -0.14 1.16
CA VAL A 63 10.17 -1.34 0.34
C VAL A 63 8.95 -2.25 0.32
N GLY A 64 7.95 -1.94 1.11
CA GLY A 64 6.71 -2.72 1.12
C GLY A 64 5.57 -1.91 1.71
N MET A 65 4.35 -2.35 1.44
CA MET A 65 3.15 -1.71 1.96
C MET A 65 2.02 -2.71 2.08
N ALA A 66 1.10 -2.43 3.01
CA ALA A 66 -0.18 -3.11 3.11
C ALA A 66 -1.25 -2.03 3.16
N LEU A 67 -2.13 -2.00 2.17
CA LEU A 67 -3.20 -1.02 2.06
C LEU A 67 -4.52 -1.69 2.38
N TYR A 68 -5.33 -1.07 3.21
CA TYR A 68 -6.62 -1.60 3.61
C TYR A 68 -7.67 -0.49 3.59
N TYR A 69 -8.93 -0.91 3.52
CA TYR A 69 -10.07 0.01 3.48
C TYR A 69 -11.23 -0.58 4.25
N VAL A 70 -12.24 0.25 4.54
CA VAL A 70 -13.46 -0.19 5.22
C VAL A 70 -14.52 -0.52 4.18
N ARG A 71 -15.03 -1.75 4.26
CA ARG A 71 -16.15 -2.20 3.42
C ARG A 71 -17.38 -2.36 4.30
N TYR A 72 -18.53 -1.91 3.82
CA TYR A 72 -19.79 -2.10 4.52
C TYR A 72 -20.51 -3.32 4.00
N SER A 73 -20.78 -4.27 4.91
CA SER A 73 -21.59 -5.44 4.59
C SER A 73 -23.01 -5.20 5.10
N THR A 74 -24.02 -5.39 4.26
CA THR A 74 -25.41 -5.26 4.68
C THR A 74 -25.80 -6.32 5.71
N TRP A 75 -25.00 -7.37 5.87
CA TRP A 75 -25.24 -8.45 6.82
C TRP A 75 -24.47 -8.28 8.12
N LYS A 76 -23.25 -7.72 8.06
CA LYS A 76 -22.32 -7.70 9.20
C LYS A 76 -21.81 -6.32 9.57
N GLY A 77 -22.20 -5.27 8.85
CA GLY A 77 -21.75 -3.91 9.09
C GLY A 77 -20.36 -3.64 8.52
N GLN A 78 -19.63 -2.73 9.16
CA GLN A 78 -18.30 -2.32 8.68
C GLN A 78 -17.26 -3.40 8.88
N ARG A 79 -16.42 -3.60 7.88
CA ARG A 79 -15.31 -4.55 7.89
C ARG A 79 -14.06 -3.92 7.28
N MET A 80 -12.90 -4.22 7.86
CA MET A 80 -11.62 -3.83 7.27
C MET A 80 -11.21 -4.88 6.24
N TYR A 81 -10.84 -4.42 5.06
CA TYR A 81 -10.40 -5.29 3.97
C TYR A 81 -8.99 -4.90 3.54
N LEU A 82 -8.16 -5.91 3.39
CA LEU A 82 -6.83 -5.74 2.84
C LEU A 82 -6.94 -5.74 1.32
N GLU A 83 -6.53 -4.63 0.69
CA GLU A 83 -6.53 -4.52 -0.76
C GLU A 83 -5.25 -5.10 -1.36
N ASP A 84 -4.09 -4.62 -0.86
CA ASP A 84 -2.80 -4.99 -1.42
C ASP A 84 -1.77 -5.20 -0.33
N ILE A 85 -0.95 -6.24 -0.51
CA ILE A 85 0.32 -6.37 0.17
C ILE A 85 1.38 -6.37 -0.92
N LEU A 86 2.24 -5.35 -0.94
CA LEU A 86 3.24 -5.17 -1.97
C LEU A 86 4.62 -5.08 -1.35
N VAL A 87 5.58 -5.74 -1.99
CA VAL A 87 7.00 -5.70 -1.58
C VAL A 87 7.82 -5.55 -2.84
N THR A 88 8.90 -4.76 -2.79
CA THR A 88 9.77 -4.63 -3.94
C THR A 88 10.34 -5.99 -4.33
N GLU A 89 10.65 -6.16 -5.62
CA GLU A 89 11.16 -7.42 -6.13
C GLU A 89 12.41 -7.87 -5.37
N ASP A 90 13.32 -6.95 -5.07
CA ASP A 90 14.56 -7.22 -4.36
C ASP A 90 14.35 -7.81 -2.96
N MET A 91 13.21 -7.54 -2.35
CA MET A 91 12.94 -7.88 -0.97
C MET A 91 11.99 -9.06 -0.79
N ARG A 92 11.44 -9.59 -1.88
CA ARG A 92 10.40 -10.62 -1.80
C ARG A 92 10.83 -11.90 -1.12
N GLY A 93 12.07 -12.28 -1.21
CA GLY A 93 12.56 -13.49 -0.58
C GLY A 93 12.82 -13.38 0.92
N GLN A 94 12.60 -12.20 1.52
CA GLN A 94 12.95 -11.94 2.92
C GLN A 94 11.76 -11.91 3.88
N LYS A 95 10.65 -12.48 3.48
CA LYS A 95 9.43 -12.60 4.30
C LYS A 95 8.89 -11.28 4.83
N ILE A 96 9.13 -10.19 4.12
CA ILE A 96 8.65 -8.87 4.54
C ILE A 96 7.13 -8.81 4.57
N GLY A 97 6.47 -9.48 3.62
CA GLY A 97 5.01 -9.53 3.59
C GLY A 97 4.40 -10.06 4.88
N SER A 98 5.03 -11.04 5.52
CA SER A 98 4.52 -11.60 6.78
C SER A 98 4.71 -10.67 7.96
N LEU A 99 5.61 -9.69 7.86
CA LEU A 99 5.82 -8.70 8.91
C LEU A 99 4.73 -7.62 8.92
N LEU A 100 3.99 -7.48 7.82
CA LEU A 100 2.92 -6.48 7.70
C LEU A 100 1.61 -6.93 8.37
N PHE A 101 1.56 -8.15 8.84
CA PHE A 101 0.39 -8.68 9.55
C PHE A 101 0.65 -8.89 11.05
#